data_5532a1ee1c0cc363f794652527c8a948
#
_entry.id   5532a1ee1c0cc363f794652527c8a948
#
_cell.length_a   1.000
_cell.length_b   1.000
_cell.length_c   1.000
_cell.angle_alpha   90.00
_cell.angle_beta   90.00
_cell.angle_gamma   90.00
#
_symmetry.space_group_name_H-M   'P 1'
#
loop_
_entity.id
_entity.type
_entity.pdbx_description
1 polymer ?
#
loop_
_entity_poly.entity_id
_entity_poly.type
_entity_poly.pdbx_seq_one_letter_code
_entity_poly.pdbx_strand_id
1 'polypeptide(L)'
;EDEIGVGNDHSGIIVLPEDAQIGMPAAEYYHLESDWVIEVDITANRADALSHYGVARDLYAWLVQNGYKTSLHRPDCDKFEVDNNDLPIDVEIENTEACKRYACVSITDCDVKESPEWLQDKLRVIGLRPINNIVDITNYVMMAYGQPLHCFDADMVTGHKIVVRTQPDGTSFTTID
;
A
#
# COMPACT_ATOMS: atom_id res chain seq x y z
N GLU A 1 1.59 -24.68 7.78
CA GLU A 1 1.26 -23.87 6.58
C GLU A 1 1.81 -22.44 6.69
N ASP A 2 1.69 -21.83 7.83
CA ASP A 2 2.19 -20.47 8.09
C ASP A 2 3.71 -20.33 7.99
N GLU A 3 4.47 -21.36 8.39
CA GLU A 3 5.94 -21.39 8.29
C GLU A 3 6.46 -21.26 6.84
N ILE A 4 5.64 -21.68 5.88
CA ILE A 4 5.96 -21.59 4.44
C ILE A 4 5.04 -20.65 3.68
N GLY A 5 4.17 -19.93 4.40
CA GLY A 5 3.29 -18.89 3.83
C GLY A 5 2.15 -19.38 2.95
N VAL A 6 1.75 -20.65 3.06
CA VAL A 6 0.71 -21.24 2.18
C VAL A 6 -0.67 -21.37 2.84
N GLY A 7 -0.80 -20.98 4.10
CA GLY A 7 -2.07 -21.05 4.84
C GLY A 7 -1.89 -20.74 6.32
N ASN A 8 -2.95 -20.98 7.10
CA ASN A 8 -2.98 -20.71 8.55
C ASN A 8 -3.28 -21.98 9.38
N ASP A 9 -3.30 -23.15 8.79
CA ASP A 9 -3.59 -24.39 9.50
C ASP A 9 -2.33 -24.90 10.22
N HIS A 10 -2.47 -25.16 11.53
CA HIS A 10 -1.45 -25.72 12.42
C HIS A 10 -1.81 -27.13 12.91
N SER A 11 -2.83 -27.76 12.35
CA SER A 11 -3.39 -29.02 12.86
C SER A 11 -2.50 -30.23 12.66
N GLY A 12 -1.40 -30.10 11.92
CA GLY A 12 -0.45 -31.20 11.71
C GLY A 12 0.34 -31.12 10.42
N ILE A 13 0.61 -32.29 9.86
CA ILE A 13 1.34 -32.40 8.59
C ILE A 13 0.40 -32.06 7.43
N ILE A 14 0.84 -31.22 6.50
CA ILE A 14 0.09 -30.90 5.30
C ILE A 14 -0.09 -32.17 4.45
N VAL A 15 -1.34 -32.52 4.17
CA VAL A 15 -1.68 -33.61 3.26
C VAL A 15 -2.01 -33.02 1.90
N LEU A 16 -1.15 -33.26 0.93
CA LEU A 16 -1.38 -32.81 -0.43
C LEU A 16 -2.45 -33.66 -1.13
N PRO A 17 -3.15 -33.11 -2.14
CA PRO A 17 -4.06 -33.87 -3.00
C PRO A 17 -3.36 -35.06 -3.69
N GLU A 18 -4.13 -36.09 -4.06
CA GLU A 18 -3.60 -37.31 -4.68
C GLU A 18 -2.93 -37.08 -6.06
N ASP A 19 -3.28 -35.97 -6.72
CA ASP A 19 -2.72 -35.55 -8.00
C ASP A 19 -1.38 -34.78 -7.86
N ALA A 20 -0.93 -34.50 -6.64
CA ALA A 20 0.34 -33.84 -6.41
C ALA A 20 1.50 -34.71 -6.89
N GLN A 21 2.37 -34.16 -7.72
CA GLN A 21 3.50 -34.83 -8.30
C GLN A 21 4.55 -35.14 -7.23
N ILE A 22 4.84 -36.45 -6.98
CA ILE A 22 5.84 -36.85 -6.02
C ILE A 22 7.24 -36.34 -6.43
N GLY A 23 7.91 -35.67 -5.51
CA GLY A 23 9.26 -35.12 -5.73
C GLY A 23 9.29 -33.73 -6.36
N MET A 24 8.13 -33.10 -6.64
CA MET A 24 8.07 -31.70 -7.02
C MET A 24 8.53 -30.81 -5.85
N PRO A 25 9.39 -29.82 -6.05
CA PRO A 25 9.75 -28.86 -5.01
C PRO A 25 8.50 -28.15 -4.47
N ALA A 26 8.40 -27.96 -3.15
CA ALA A 26 7.25 -27.27 -2.53
C ALA A 26 7.04 -25.85 -3.07
N ALA A 27 8.11 -25.12 -3.33
CA ALA A 27 8.03 -23.79 -3.93
C ALA A 27 7.38 -23.79 -5.32
N GLU A 28 7.64 -24.82 -6.12
CA GLU A 28 7.02 -24.98 -7.44
C GLU A 28 5.55 -25.39 -7.31
N TYR A 29 5.26 -26.32 -6.40
CA TYR A 29 3.88 -26.79 -6.16
C TYR A 29 2.95 -25.67 -5.68
N TYR A 30 3.43 -24.83 -4.76
CA TYR A 30 2.67 -23.71 -4.20
C TYR A 30 2.88 -22.40 -4.95
N HIS A 31 3.59 -22.42 -6.09
CA HIS A 31 3.91 -21.21 -6.88
C HIS A 31 4.56 -20.09 -6.06
N LEU A 32 5.39 -20.45 -5.08
CA LEU A 32 6.05 -19.49 -4.21
C LEU A 32 7.16 -18.76 -4.96
N GLU A 33 7.06 -17.47 -5.05
CA GLU A 33 8.14 -16.62 -5.54
C GLU A 33 9.06 -16.24 -4.38
N SER A 34 10.37 -16.40 -4.58
CA SER A 34 11.36 -15.90 -3.63
C SER A 34 11.61 -14.41 -3.87
N ASP A 35 11.64 -13.63 -2.79
CA ASP A 35 11.96 -12.19 -2.85
C ASP A 35 13.06 -11.85 -1.84
N TRP A 36 13.66 -10.67 -1.99
CA TRP A 36 14.66 -10.15 -1.08
C TRP A 36 14.07 -9.08 -0.19
N VAL A 37 14.12 -9.30 1.10
CA VAL A 37 13.74 -8.31 2.11
C VAL A 37 15.01 -7.66 2.64
N ILE A 38 15.10 -6.34 2.50
CA ILE A 38 16.20 -5.54 3.02
C ILE A 38 15.63 -4.65 4.12
N GLU A 39 16.07 -4.89 5.35
CA GLU A 39 15.75 -4.01 6.46
C GLU A 39 16.65 -2.78 6.43
N VAL A 40 16.04 -1.60 6.39
CA VAL A 40 16.74 -0.33 6.29
C VAL A 40 16.34 0.56 7.46
N ASP A 41 17.31 0.95 8.28
CA ASP A 41 17.11 1.92 9.35
C ASP A 41 17.14 3.35 8.78
N ILE A 42 15.99 4.01 8.81
CA ILE A 42 15.85 5.40 8.34
C ILE A 42 15.76 6.34 9.53
N THR A 43 16.69 7.28 9.60
CA THR A 43 16.69 8.29 10.67
C THR A 43 15.45 9.21 10.58
N ALA A 44 14.96 9.68 11.73
CA ALA A 44 13.73 10.45 11.84
C ALA A 44 13.70 11.76 11.01
N ASN A 45 14.86 12.32 10.70
CA ASN A 45 15.00 13.52 9.85
C ASN A 45 14.93 13.23 8.34
N ARG A 46 14.79 11.97 7.93
CA ARG A 46 14.78 11.52 6.54
C ARG A 46 13.41 10.94 6.16
N ALA A 47 12.34 11.63 6.53
CA ALA A 47 10.98 11.24 6.14
C ALA A 47 10.80 11.05 4.61
N ASP A 48 11.61 11.73 3.82
CA ASP A 48 11.67 11.60 2.36
C ASP A 48 12.16 10.22 1.88
N ALA A 49 12.84 9.47 2.74
CA ALA A 49 13.35 8.13 2.45
C ALA A 49 12.45 6.99 2.98
N LEU A 50 11.35 7.31 3.68
CA LEU A 50 10.43 6.32 4.25
C LEU A 50 9.51 5.69 3.17
N SER A 51 10.10 5.12 2.15
CA SER A 51 9.41 4.34 1.11
C SER A 51 10.41 3.64 0.20
N HIS A 52 9.95 2.65 -0.57
CA HIS A 52 10.79 2.02 -1.58
C HIS A 52 11.38 3.04 -2.57
N TYR A 53 10.55 3.97 -3.04
CA TYR A 53 11.02 5.02 -3.95
C TYR A 53 12.00 5.98 -3.28
N GLY A 54 11.79 6.31 -1.99
CA GLY A 54 12.69 7.16 -1.23
C GLY A 54 14.08 6.55 -1.08
N VAL A 55 14.15 5.27 -0.69
CA VAL A 55 15.41 4.50 -0.60
C VAL A 55 16.05 4.35 -1.99
N ALA A 56 15.26 4.04 -3.01
CA ALA A 56 15.75 3.92 -4.38
C ALA A 56 16.37 5.22 -4.90
N ARG A 57 15.83 6.37 -4.53
CA ARG A 57 16.37 7.69 -4.87
C ARG A 57 17.74 7.93 -4.25
N ASP A 58 17.91 7.58 -2.99
CA ASP A 58 19.22 7.70 -2.30
C ASP A 58 20.24 6.74 -2.90
N LEU A 59 19.84 5.49 -3.15
CA LEU A 59 20.69 4.51 -3.81
C LEU A 59 21.07 4.95 -5.23
N TYR A 60 20.14 5.49 -5.98
CA TYR A 60 20.39 6.04 -7.32
C TYR A 60 21.45 7.15 -7.27
N ALA A 61 21.31 8.10 -6.34
CA ALA A 61 22.25 9.19 -6.19
C ALA A 61 23.67 8.67 -5.87
N TRP A 62 23.76 7.68 -4.99
CA TRP A 62 25.03 7.04 -4.65
C TRP A 62 25.65 6.30 -5.85
N LEU A 63 24.86 5.52 -6.56
CA LEU A 63 25.31 4.75 -7.73
C LEU A 63 25.85 5.68 -8.83
N VAL A 64 25.10 6.74 -9.15
CA VAL A 64 25.53 7.73 -10.17
C VAL A 64 26.84 8.40 -9.74
N GLN A 65 26.95 8.80 -8.48
CA GLN A 65 28.16 9.44 -7.96
C GLN A 65 29.40 8.53 -8.02
N ASN A 66 29.18 7.21 -7.94
CA ASN A 66 30.26 6.22 -8.03
C ASN A 66 30.45 5.66 -9.45
N GLY A 67 29.88 6.29 -10.47
CA GLY A 67 30.11 5.97 -11.88
C GLY A 67 29.31 4.78 -12.43
N TYR A 68 28.31 4.28 -11.69
CA TYR A 68 27.43 3.23 -12.19
C TYR A 68 26.40 3.80 -13.17
N LYS A 69 26.17 3.08 -14.25
CA LYS A 69 25.10 3.40 -15.19
C LYS A 69 23.79 2.85 -14.63
N THR A 70 22.90 3.73 -14.25
CA THR A 70 21.60 3.36 -13.68
C THR A 70 20.55 4.42 -14.01
N SER A 71 19.29 4.11 -13.79
CA SER A 71 18.17 5.03 -13.99
C SER A 71 17.16 4.87 -12.85
N LEU A 72 16.46 5.94 -12.52
CA LEU A 72 15.37 5.95 -11.56
C LEU A 72 14.08 6.34 -12.30
N HIS A 73 13.05 5.51 -12.18
CA HIS A 73 11.78 5.73 -12.85
C HIS A 73 10.67 5.96 -11.82
N ARG A 74 9.81 6.92 -12.09
CA ARG A 74 8.50 7.03 -11.44
C ARG A 74 7.44 6.47 -12.38
N PRO A 75 6.33 5.95 -11.82
CA PRO A 75 5.18 5.63 -12.66
C PRO A 75 4.74 6.85 -13.44
N ASP A 76 4.41 6.64 -14.68
CA ASP A 76 3.79 7.64 -15.52
C ASP A 76 2.30 7.76 -15.14
N CYS A 77 1.88 8.98 -14.82
CA CYS A 77 0.49 9.31 -14.51
C CYS A 77 -0.15 10.18 -15.60
N ASP A 78 0.51 10.39 -16.73
CA ASP A 78 0.03 11.27 -17.80
C ASP A 78 -1.26 10.74 -18.46
N LYS A 79 -1.56 9.46 -18.26
CA LYS A 79 -2.80 8.82 -18.75
C LYS A 79 -3.97 8.93 -17.76
N PHE A 80 -3.75 9.54 -16.59
CA PHE A 80 -4.85 9.75 -15.66
C PHE A 80 -5.79 10.82 -16.20
N GLU A 81 -7.02 10.43 -16.44
CA GLU A 81 -8.11 11.31 -16.87
C GLU A 81 -9.30 11.15 -15.94
N VAL A 82 -10.05 12.21 -15.76
CA VAL A 82 -11.32 12.16 -15.02
C VAL A 82 -12.42 11.77 -15.99
N ASP A 83 -13.00 10.58 -15.80
CA ASP A 83 -14.02 10.04 -16.70
C ASP A 83 -15.35 10.83 -16.64
N ASN A 84 -15.74 11.22 -15.43
CA ASN A 84 -16.99 11.96 -15.18
C ASN A 84 -16.91 12.76 -13.86
N ASN A 85 -17.98 13.48 -13.54
CA ASN A 85 -18.13 14.23 -12.29
C ASN A 85 -19.45 13.86 -11.58
N ASP A 86 -19.85 12.61 -11.65
CA ASP A 86 -21.17 12.18 -11.16
C ASP A 86 -21.22 12.04 -9.64
N LEU A 87 -20.06 11.88 -9.00
CA LEU A 87 -19.92 11.80 -7.54
C LEU A 87 -19.01 12.92 -7.01
N PRO A 88 -19.46 14.16 -6.98
CA PRO A 88 -18.67 15.26 -6.46
C PRO A 88 -18.57 15.18 -4.93
N ILE A 89 -17.36 15.28 -4.41
CA ILE A 89 -17.06 15.42 -2.98
C ILE A 89 -16.31 16.72 -2.78
N ASP A 90 -16.90 17.65 -2.05
CA ASP A 90 -16.27 18.92 -1.73
C ASP A 90 -15.18 18.76 -0.68
N VAL A 91 -14.10 19.52 -0.82
CA VAL A 91 -13.02 19.57 0.16
C VAL A 91 -12.85 20.98 0.67
N GLU A 92 -12.94 21.14 1.99
CA GLU A 92 -12.66 22.41 2.67
C GLU A 92 -11.47 22.25 3.61
N ILE A 93 -10.51 23.15 3.54
CA ILE A 93 -9.38 23.22 4.46
C ILE A 93 -9.54 24.48 5.33
N GLU A 94 -9.93 24.30 6.60
CA GLU A 94 -10.11 25.43 7.53
C GLU A 94 -8.78 26.01 8.02
N ASN A 95 -7.76 25.16 8.21
CA ASN A 95 -6.43 25.58 8.66
C ASN A 95 -5.38 25.31 7.59
N THR A 96 -5.18 26.29 6.71
CA THR A 96 -4.22 26.23 5.60
C THR A 96 -2.75 26.28 6.03
N GLU A 97 -2.47 26.68 7.27
CA GLU A 97 -1.11 26.61 7.82
C GLU A 97 -0.74 25.19 8.22
N ALA A 98 -1.67 24.46 8.84
CA ALA A 98 -1.46 23.08 9.24
C ALA A 98 -1.57 22.10 8.06
N CYS A 99 -2.49 22.34 7.13
CA CYS A 99 -2.67 21.52 5.93
C CYS A 99 -2.63 22.42 4.68
N LYS A 100 -1.53 22.38 3.95
CA LYS A 100 -1.33 23.20 2.75
C LYS A 100 -2.14 22.71 1.55
N ARG A 101 -2.43 21.43 1.48
CA ARG A 101 -3.15 20.79 0.37
C ARG A 101 -3.78 19.48 0.81
N TYR A 102 -5.02 19.29 0.43
CA TYR A 102 -5.71 18.02 0.50
C TYR A 102 -6.36 17.75 -0.86
N ALA A 103 -6.24 16.56 -1.36
CA ALA A 103 -6.81 16.15 -2.65
C ALA A 103 -7.49 14.79 -2.49
N CYS A 104 -8.64 14.64 -3.13
CA CYS A 104 -9.33 13.36 -3.21
C CYS A 104 -9.77 13.08 -4.64
N VAL A 105 -10.08 11.83 -4.90
CA VAL A 105 -10.65 11.32 -6.14
C VAL A 105 -11.84 10.46 -5.75
N SER A 106 -12.99 10.69 -6.38
CA SER A 106 -14.15 9.80 -6.27
C SER A 106 -14.01 8.70 -7.29
N ILE A 107 -14.26 7.46 -6.86
CA ILE A 107 -14.20 6.28 -7.73
C ILE A 107 -15.53 5.55 -7.56
N THR A 108 -16.26 5.33 -8.66
CA THR A 108 -17.51 4.56 -8.69
C THR A 108 -17.28 3.13 -9.14
N ASP A 109 -18.28 2.28 -8.98
CA ASP A 109 -18.26 0.88 -9.42
C ASP A 109 -17.12 0.05 -8.81
N CYS A 110 -16.74 0.39 -7.58
CA CYS A 110 -15.73 -0.36 -6.84
C CYS A 110 -16.31 -1.68 -6.31
N ASP A 111 -15.72 -2.78 -6.73
CA ASP A 111 -16.00 -4.11 -6.19
C ASP A 111 -14.98 -4.44 -5.10
N VAL A 112 -15.39 -4.32 -3.83
CA VAL A 112 -14.52 -4.62 -2.68
C VAL A 112 -14.41 -6.13 -2.52
N LYS A 113 -13.22 -6.66 -2.74
CA LYS A 113 -12.93 -8.09 -2.71
C LYS A 113 -11.50 -8.36 -2.26
N GLU A 114 -11.16 -9.61 -2.16
CA GLU A 114 -9.79 -10.04 -1.91
C GLU A 114 -8.83 -9.49 -2.97
N SER A 115 -7.67 -9.06 -2.53
CA SER A 115 -6.63 -8.56 -3.42
C SER A 115 -6.08 -9.65 -4.34
N PRO A 116 -5.64 -9.32 -5.55
CA PRO A 116 -4.92 -10.27 -6.38
C PRO A 116 -3.63 -10.73 -5.67
N GLU A 117 -3.25 -11.97 -5.91
CA GLU A 117 -2.15 -12.66 -5.21
C GLU A 117 -0.85 -11.84 -5.22
N TRP A 118 -0.46 -11.28 -6.37
CA TRP A 118 0.75 -10.45 -6.47
C TRP A 118 0.77 -9.28 -5.47
N LEU A 119 -0.39 -8.66 -5.18
CA LEU A 119 -0.49 -7.54 -4.24
C LEU A 119 -0.40 -8.05 -2.80
N GLN A 120 -1.08 -9.16 -2.51
CA GLN A 120 -0.99 -9.80 -1.21
C GLN A 120 0.45 -10.19 -0.86
N ASP A 121 1.17 -10.80 -1.81
CA ASP A 121 2.55 -11.25 -1.61
C ASP A 121 3.49 -10.08 -1.36
N LYS A 122 3.36 -8.98 -2.12
CA LYS A 122 4.16 -7.77 -1.87
C LYS A 122 3.91 -7.19 -0.47
N LEU A 123 2.70 -7.26 0.03
CA LEU A 123 2.39 -6.79 1.39
C LEU A 123 2.89 -7.76 2.46
N ARG A 124 2.71 -9.07 2.27
CA ARG A 124 3.19 -10.10 3.21
C ARG A 124 4.71 -10.04 3.39
N VAL A 125 5.45 -9.87 2.29
CA VAL A 125 6.93 -9.79 2.30
C VAL A 125 7.44 -8.65 3.18
N ILE A 126 6.71 -7.54 3.27
CA ILE A 126 7.06 -6.40 4.14
C ILE A 126 6.35 -6.43 5.50
N GLY A 127 5.73 -7.57 5.86
CA GLY A 127 5.11 -7.79 7.16
C GLY A 127 3.70 -7.18 7.31
N LEU A 128 3.06 -6.76 6.23
CA LEU A 128 1.67 -6.28 6.25
C LEU A 128 0.71 -7.41 5.94
N ARG A 129 -0.39 -7.48 6.71
CA ARG A 129 -1.47 -8.44 6.47
C ARG A 129 -2.43 -7.91 5.41
N PRO A 130 -2.65 -8.62 4.30
CA PRO A 130 -3.69 -8.29 3.33
C PRO A 130 -5.10 -8.31 3.97
N ILE A 131 -5.95 -7.36 3.57
CA ILE A 131 -7.31 -7.20 4.08
C ILE A 131 -8.32 -7.28 2.92
N ASN A 132 -8.25 -6.35 1.99
CA ASN A 132 -9.03 -6.29 0.76
C ASN A 132 -8.35 -5.37 -0.25
N ASN A 133 -8.76 -5.44 -1.50
CA ASN A 133 -8.13 -4.71 -2.59
C ASN A 133 -8.05 -3.18 -2.38
N ILE A 134 -9.03 -2.58 -1.70
CA ILE A 134 -9.03 -1.13 -1.45
C ILE A 134 -7.97 -0.75 -0.40
N VAL A 135 -8.01 -1.41 0.75
CA VAL A 135 -7.05 -1.16 1.84
C VAL A 135 -5.63 -1.52 1.40
N ASP A 136 -5.47 -2.63 0.71
CA ASP A 136 -4.18 -3.14 0.27
C ASP A 136 -3.51 -2.22 -0.77
N ILE A 137 -4.29 -1.64 -1.69
CA ILE A 137 -3.78 -0.62 -2.62
C ILE A 137 -3.27 0.60 -1.85
N THR A 138 -4.00 1.08 -0.83
CA THR A 138 -3.54 2.24 -0.04
C THR A 138 -2.24 1.94 0.69
N ASN A 139 -2.11 0.75 1.30
CA ASN A 139 -0.91 0.29 1.95
C ASN A 139 0.26 0.14 0.95
N TYR A 140 -0.01 -0.47 -0.21
CA TYR A 140 0.99 -0.62 -1.25
C TYR A 140 1.54 0.74 -1.73
N VAL A 141 0.67 1.71 -2.01
CA VAL A 141 1.08 3.05 -2.45
C VAL A 141 1.87 3.77 -1.35
N MET A 142 1.44 3.66 -0.10
CA MET A 142 2.15 4.24 1.04
C MET A 142 3.58 3.68 1.14
N MET A 143 3.74 2.36 1.07
CA MET A 143 5.05 1.72 1.17
C MET A 143 5.91 1.95 -0.08
N ALA A 144 5.30 2.01 -1.26
CA ALA A 144 6.02 2.25 -2.50
C ALA A 144 6.52 3.70 -2.65
N TYR A 145 5.70 4.69 -2.26
CA TYR A 145 5.96 6.11 -2.57
C TYR A 145 6.01 7.02 -1.36
N GLY A 146 5.70 6.54 -0.16
CA GLY A 146 5.71 7.32 1.07
C GLY A 146 4.51 8.27 1.21
N GLN A 147 3.44 8.06 0.44
CA GLN A 147 2.23 8.87 0.50
C GLN A 147 1.10 8.08 1.16
N PRO A 148 0.73 8.41 2.41
CA PRO A 148 -0.44 7.83 3.04
C PRO A 148 -1.72 8.18 2.28
N LEU A 149 -2.56 7.18 2.04
CA LEU A 149 -3.87 7.34 1.43
C LEU A 149 -4.96 6.90 2.41
N HIS A 150 -6.11 7.53 2.33
CA HIS A 150 -7.30 7.14 3.07
C HIS A 150 -8.44 6.90 2.09
N CYS A 151 -9.16 5.80 2.27
CA CYS A 151 -10.37 5.50 1.53
C CYS A 151 -11.58 5.63 2.43
N PHE A 152 -12.61 6.29 1.93
CA PHE A 152 -13.88 6.47 2.60
C PHE A 152 -15.00 5.93 1.73
N ASP A 153 -15.97 5.28 2.33
CA ASP A 153 -17.23 4.99 1.66
C ASP A 153 -17.96 6.31 1.41
N ALA A 154 -18.15 6.66 0.15
CA ALA A 154 -18.73 7.94 -0.25
C ALA A 154 -20.17 8.10 0.25
N ASP A 155 -20.92 7.00 0.38
CA ASP A 155 -22.29 7.02 0.91
C ASP A 155 -22.32 7.38 2.40
N MET A 156 -21.22 7.16 3.12
CA MET A 156 -21.06 7.52 4.53
C MET A 156 -20.55 8.95 4.72
N VAL A 157 -20.13 9.64 3.66
CA VAL A 157 -19.66 11.03 3.73
C VAL A 157 -20.85 11.98 3.79
N THR A 158 -21.18 12.44 4.99
CA THR A 158 -22.32 13.34 5.23
C THR A 158 -22.19 14.63 4.43
N GLY A 159 -23.22 14.93 3.63
CA GLY A 159 -23.28 16.14 2.82
C GLY A 159 -22.26 16.20 1.68
N HIS A 160 -21.67 15.04 1.30
CA HIS A 160 -20.66 14.93 0.25
C HIS A 160 -19.51 15.93 0.44
N LYS A 161 -19.07 16.12 1.69
CA LYS A 161 -18.05 17.12 2.02
C LYS A 161 -17.05 16.59 3.04
N ILE A 162 -15.78 16.79 2.76
CA ILE A 162 -14.66 16.54 3.67
C ILE A 162 -14.14 17.87 4.20
N VAL A 163 -14.14 18.04 5.53
CA VAL A 163 -13.59 19.23 6.20
C VAL A 163 -12.30 18.87 6.92
N VAL A 164 -11.20 19.44 6.45
CA VAL A 164 -9.88 19.28 7.07
C VAL A 164 -9.62 20.43 8.01
N ARG A 165 -9.56 20.12 9.31
CA ARG A 165 -9.44 21.14 10.36
C ARG A 165 -8.60 20.66 11.53
N THR A 166 -8.09 21.60 12.31
CA THR A 166 -7.52 21.32 13.63
C THR A 166 -8.65 21.25 14.68
N GLN A 167 -8.47 20.39 15.65
CA GLN A 167 -9.40 20.26 16.77
C GLN A 167 -8.85 21.00 18.00
N PRO A 168 -9.73 21.49 18.89
CA PRO A 168 -9.30 22.05 20.17
C PRO A 168 -8.53 21.02 21.02
N ASP A 169 -7.62 21.51 21.84
CA ASP A 169 -6.91 20.67 22.81
C ASP A 169 -7.88 19.93 23.72
N GLY A 170 -7.62 18.65 23.96
CA GLY A 170 -8.47 17.78 24.77
C GLY A 170 -9.64 17.16 24.01
N THR A 171 -9.79 17.39 22.71
CA THR A 171 -10.77 16.68 21.88
C THR A 171 -10.45 15.19 21.87
N SER A 172 -11.43 14.37 22.24
CA SER A 172 -11.34 12.91 22.25
C SER A 172 -12.05 12.33 21.04
N PHE A 173 -11.44 11.33 20.40
CA PHE A 173 -12.06 10.54 19.34
C PHE A 173 -11.63 9.08 19.46
N THR A 174 -12.43 8.17 18.90
CA THR A 174 -12.13 6.74 18.91
C THR A 174 -11.52 6.35 17.58
N THR A 175 -10.35 5.72 17.62
CA THR A 175 -9.70 5.11 16.45
C THR A 175 -10.28 3.73 16.17
N ILE A 176 -9.98 3.17 15.02
CA ILE A 176 -10.43 1.83 14.62
C ILE A 176 -9.62 0.75 15.34
N ASP A 177 -8.37 1.03 15.71
CA ASP A 177 -7.39 0.15 16.38
C ASP A 177 -7.13 0.57 17.83
#